data_a2c72a5ba3909dbbdbcf03225853d57f
#
_entry.id   a2c72a5ba3909dbbdbcf03225853d57f
#
_cell.length_a   1.000
_cell.length_b   1.000
_cell.length_c   1.000
_cell.angle_alpha   90.00
_cell.angle_beta   90.00
_cell.angle_gamma   90.00
#
_symmetry.space_group_name_H-M   'P 1'
#
loop_
_entity.id
_entity.type
_entity.pdbx_description
1 polymer ?
#
loop_
_entity_poly.entity_id
_entity_poly.type
_entity_poly.pdbx_seq_one_letter_code
_entity_poly.pdbx_strand_id
1 'polypeptide(L)'
;MVAVFDLIVAQPELKFYCDSEEKSVMPQKPKSPIDEIRDNVNKMLDTLDPKSPISATVVFKVKKSEEGAFKRNAAALARATLKLPGVNVFVYEQHQPYKGEAGDDPNVVEYMIYEDWETVEQFRAQWDSEHLKKFQGGVFDLIAGPPDLTFYKGWRKHEGGTEAILPKTGQTRCYNAEGEQIRCEGTGQDGEYQFGVASPDPRFTDNRNGTVTDNLTGLVWLKNANLFGEVVRDQAIENARTLASGGCGLTDDSKAGDWRLPNVNELESLLNLNNTSGPALPPGHPFTNLQPANYWSSTSVAAFPALGWYVALAVGPPVFDLKFNLMRMWPVRGESRVAQTGQDQCYAPFGQPIDCAGTGQDGELRAGAAWPDPRFTDNGDGTVTDKLTGLVWLKDGNPFGTRTWEQGLADCNNLESGHYGLSDGSKKGDWRMPNINELRSLEDYGQHTPAITKGHPFTNVRHSLCWSSTTVTSAPNLARFLFVGIGSCVWDHKSVHMGVWPVRGGK
;
A
#
# COMPACT_ATOMS: atom_id res chain seq x y z
N MET A 1 -1.69 12.19 7.69
CA MET A 1 -2.19 13.37 6.97
C MET A 1 -1.07 14.32 6.49
N VAL A 2 0.12 14.34 7.10
CA VAL A 2 1.26 15.18 6.66
C VAL A 2 2.06 14.56 5.50
N ALA A 3 2.01 13.26 5.28
CA ALA A 3 2.81 12.56 4.26
C ALA A 3 2.25 12.62 2.83
N VAL A 4 1.03 13.12 2.62
CA VAL A 4 0.42 13.21 1.28
C VAL A 4 0.85 14.50 0.54
N PHE A 5 1.33 15.51 1.25
CA PHE A 5 1.67 16.80 0.66
C PHE A 5 3.05 16.86 -0.01
N ASP A 6 4.01 16.01 0.38
CA ASP A 6 5.37 16.04 -0.20
C ASP A 6 5.47 15.40 -1.60
N LEU A 7 4.42 14.72 -2.08
CA LEU A 7 4.40 14.08 -3.41
C LEU A 7 3.76 14.94 -4.51
N ILE A 8 3.21 16.10 -4.17
CA ILE A 8 2.47 16.98 -5.11
C ILE A 8 3.39 17.92 -5.91
N VAL A 9 4.68 18.02 -5.58
CA VAL A 9 5.61 19.03 -6.14
C VAL A 9 6.16 18.68 -7.53
N ALA A 10 5.82 17.56 -8.16
CA ALA A 10 6.48 17.11 -9.40
C ALA A 10 5.55 16.84 -10.60
N GLN A 11 4.48 17.66 -10.80
CA GLN A 11 3.72 17.62 -12.07
C GLN A 11 3.50 19.05 -12.59
N PRO A 12 3.55 19.30 -13.91
CA PRO A 12 3.49 20.64 -14.45
C PRO A 12 2.13 21.30 -14.24
N GLU A 13 2.15 22.43 -13.55
CA GLU A 13 1.00 23.33 -13.44
C GLU A 13 0.56 23.84 -14.83
N LEU A 14 -0.71 23.63 -15.19
CA LEU A 14 -1.34 24.32 -16.31
C LEU A 14 -1.86 25.68 -15.82
N LYS A 15 -1.01 26.70 -15.91
CA LYS A 15 -1.45 28.10 -15.74
C LYS A 15 -1.95 28.60 -17.06
N PHE A 16 -3.20 29.05 -17.10
CA PHE A 16 -3.77 29.69 -18.29
C PHE A 16 -3.47 31.19 -18.28
N TYR A 17 -2.74 31.66 -19.32
CA TYR A 17 -2.65 33.06 -19.67
C TYR A 17 -3.68 33.36 -20.75
N CYS A 18 -4.48 34.43 -20.56
CA CYS A 18 -5.33 34.97 -21.60
C CYS A 18 -4.48 35.84 -22.54
N ASP A 19 -4.32 35.45 -23.80
CA ASP A 19 -3.94 36.38 -24.87
C ASP A 19 -5.21 36.99 -25.47
N SER A 20 -5.26 38.31 -25.43
CA SER A 20 -6.34 39.12 -25.99
C SER A 20 -6.12 39.39 -27.46
N GLU A 21 -6.91 38.83 -28.36
CA GLU A 21 -7.14 39.41 -29.68
C GLU A 21 -8.51 40.09 -29.71
N GLU A 22 -8.45 41.41 -29.90
CA GLU A 22 -9.62 42.27 -30.08
C GLU A 22 -10.38 41.95 -31.38
N LYS A 23 -11.64 41.51 -31.23
CA LYS A 23 -12.67 41.73 -32.27
C LYS A 23 -13.83 42.46 -31.62
N SER A 24 -14.10 43.66 -32.15
CA SER A 24 -15.18 44.56 -31.76
C SER A 24 -16.55 43.86 -31.89
N VAL A 25 -17.21 43.62 -30.77
CA VAL A 25 -18.62 43.25 -30.69
C VAL A 25 -19.24 44.11 -29.61
N MET A 26 -20.47 44.59 -29.86
CA MET A 26 -21.25 45.46 -28.96
C MET A 26 -21.15 45.10 -27.48
N PRO A 27 -21.28 46.06 -26.56
CA PRO A 27 -21.05 45.82 -25.14
C PRO A 27 -22.11 44.84 -24.59
N GLN A 28 -21.70 43.61 -24.43
CA GLN A 28 -22.42 42.68 -23.58
C GLN A 28 -22.24 43.12 -22.13
N LYS A 29 -23.32 42.97 -21.33
CA LYS A 29 -23.25 43.13 -19.87
C LYS A 29 -22.03 42.39 -19.34
N PRO A 30 -21.18 42.98 -18.47
CA PRO A 30 -20.02 42.29 -17.92
C PRO A 30 -20.49 40.98 -17.27
N LYS A 31 -19.87 39.87 -17.66
CA LYS A 31 -20.15 38.57 -17.06
C LYS A 31 -19.86 38.62 -15.57
N SER A 32 -20.65 37.88 -14.77
CA SER A 32 -20.34 37.76 -13.36
C SER A 32 -19.04 36.93 -13.20
N PRO A 33 -18.25 37.13 -12.12
CA PRO A 33 -17.02 36.35 -11.90
C PRO A 33 -17.24 34.84 -11.95
N ILE A 34 -18.40 34.37 -11.56
CA ILE A 34 -18.76 32.94 -11.61
C ILE A 34 -19.00 32.49 -13.06
N ASP A 35 -19.61 33.30 -13.91
CA ASP A 35 -19.84 32.93 -15.31
C ASP A 35 -18.51 32.82 -16.06
N GLU A 36 -17.53 33.68 -15.75
CA GLU A 36 -16.19 33.61 -16.31
C GLU A 36 -15.44 32.33 -15.87
N ILE A 37 -15.51 32.00 -14.58
CA ILE A 37 -14.93 30.75 -14.06
C ILE A 37 -15.58 29.53 -14.74
N ARG A 38 -16.91 29.52 -14.85
CA ARG A 38 -17.65 28.41 -15.49
C ARG A 38 -17.27 28.25 -16.96
N ASP A 39 -17.16 29.35 -17.70
CA ASP A 39 -16.74 29.32 -19.11
C ASP A 39 -15.33 28.76 -19.28
N ASN A 40 -14.40 29.18 -18.43
CA ASN A 40 -13.02 28.69 -18.47
C ASN A 40 -12.92 27.21 -18.15
N VAL A 41 -13.64 26.74 -17.11
CA VAL A 41 -13.70 25.33 -16.77
C VAL A 41 -14.33 24.52 -17.89
N ASN A 42 -15.42 24.96 -18.49
CA ASN A 42 -16.07 24.26 -19.60
C ASN A 42 -15.15 24.13 -20.80
N LYS A 43 -14.43 25.24 -21.21
CA LYS A 43 -13.44 25.19 -22.27
C LYS A 43 -12.33 24.18 -21.99
N MET A 44 -11.85 24.12 -20.77
CA MET A 44 -10.83 23.13 -20.35
C MET A 44 -11.39 21.70 -20.43
N LEU A 45 -12.59 21.45 -19.90
CA LEU A 45 -13.23 20.13 -19.95
C LEU A 45 -13.47 19.67 -21.40
N ASP A 46 -13.76 20.57 -22.33
CA ASP A 46 -13.94 20.24 -23.76
C ASP A 46 -12.66 19.73 -24.43
N THR A 47 -11.49 19.98 -23.85
CA THR A 47 -10.20 19.47 -24.35
C THR A 47 -9.84 18.08 -23.79
N LEU A 48 -10.58 17.56 -22.81
CA LEU A 48 -10.28 16.31 -22.14
C LEU A 48 -11.09 15.14 -22.71
N ASP A 49 -10.50 13.93 -22.64
CA ASP A 49 -11.25 12.71 -22.94
C ASP A 49 -12.35 12.51 -21.88
N PRO A 50 -13.64 12.42 -22.29
CA PRO A 50 -14.76 12.25 -21.37
C PRO A 50 -14.64 11.06 -20.42
N LYS A 51 -13.92 10.01 -20.82
CA LYS A 51 -13.72 8.76 -20.04
C LYS A 51 -12.47 8.78 -19.16
N SER A 52 -11.64 9.82 -19.25
CA SER A 52 -10.45 9.92 -18.39
C SER A 52 -10.81 10.38 -16.98
N PRO A 53 -10.07 9.91 -15.95
CA PRO A 53 -10.24 10.40 -14.59
C PRO A 53 -9.79 11.86 -14.47
N ILE A 54 -10.41 12.59 -13.54
CA ILE A 54 -10.10 13.98 -13.26
C ILE A 54 -10.19 14.27 -11.76
N SER A 55 -9.26 15.05 -11.25
CA SER A 55 -9.29 15.59 -9.89
C SER A 55 -9.28 17.10 -9.91
N ALA A 56 -9.90 17.72 -8.94
CA ALA A 56 -9.95 19.17 -8.79
C ALA A 56 -9.67 19.58 -7.34
N THR A 57 -8.91 20.65 -7.18
CA THR A 57 -8.72 21.34 -5.91
C THR A 57 -9.23 22.76 -6.03
N VAL A 58 -10.02 23.19 -5.04
CA VAL A 58 -10.56 24.56 -4.99
C VAL A 58 -10.22 25.14 -3.62
N VAL A 59 -9.44 26.23 -3.59
CA VAL A 59 -9.11 26.94 -2.36
C VAL A 59 -9.93 28.22 -2.26
N PHE A 60 -10.62 28.36 -1.12
CA PHE A 60 -11.48 29.51 -0.82
C PHE A 60 -10.87 30.34 0.31
N LYS A 61 -10.69 31.63 0.06
CA LYS A 61 -10.33 32.63 1.08
C LYS A 61 -11.60 33.16 1.73
N VAL A 62 -12.01 32.59 2.83
CA VAL A 62 -13.29 32.86 3.50
C VAL A 62 -13.13 34.00 4.53
N LYS A 63 -14.02 34.99 4.49
CA LYS A 63 -14.09 36.02 5.53
C LYS A 63 -14.37 35.37 6.87
N LYS A 64 -13.59 35.68 7.89
CA LYS A 64 -13.72 35.08 9.22
C LYS A 64 -15.10 35.30 9.86
N SER A 65 -15.74 36.43 9.58
CA SER A 65 -17.11 36.72 9.98
C SER A 65 -18.14 35.78 9.34
N GLU A 66 -17.84 35.23 8.18
CA GLU A 66 -18.73 34.39 7.38
C GLU A 66 -18.38 32.91 7.45
N GLU A 67 -17.36 32.53 8.22
CA GLU A 67 -16.84 31.16 8.34
C GLU A 67 -17.93 30.14 8.69
N GLY A 68 -18.84 30.49 9.60
CA GLY A 68 -19.94 29.61 10.00
C GLY A 68 -20.95 29.35 8.89
N ALA A 69 -21.22 30.37 8.05
CA ALA A 69 -22.10 30.24 6.89
C ALA A 69 -21.43 29.40 5.78
N PHE A 70 -20.15 29.64 5.53
CA PHE A 70 -19.36 28.84 4.57
C PHE A 70 -19.35 27.35 4.95
N LYS A 71 -19.01 27.02 6.21
CA LYS A 71 -18.99 25.63 6.70
C LYS A 71 -20.31 24.89 6.48
N ARG A 72 -21.45 25.58 6.78
CA ARG A 72 -22.78 24.98 6.53
C ARG A 72 -23.04 24.70 5.06
N ASN A 73 -22.68 25.64 4.18
CA ASN A 73 -22.87 25.50 2.74
C ASN A 73 -21.97 24.43 2.14
N ALA A 74 -20.69 24.38 2.52
CA ALA A 74 -19.73 23.36 2.11
C ALA A 74 -20.13 21.96 2.58
N ALA A 75 -20.60 21.82 3.83
CA ALA A 75 -21.11 20.55 4.34
C ALA A 75 -22.40 20.08 3.61
N ALA A 76 -23.24 21.01 3.17
CA ALA A 76 -24.42 20.69 2.36
C ALA A 76 -24.04 20.21 0.95
N LEU A 77 -23.04 20.88 0.34
CA LEU A 77 -22.47 20.47 -0.94
C LEU A 77 -21.86 19.08 -0.84
N ALA A 78 -20.99 18.84 0.15
CA ALA A 78 -20.34 17.54 0.37
C ALA A 78 -21.36 16.40 0.48
N ARG A 79 -22.41 16.57 1.29
CA ARG A 79 -23.47 15.56 1.42
C ARG A 79 -24.24 15.28 0.14
N ALA A 80 -24.38 16.26 -0.74
CA ALA A 80 -25.05 16.10 -2.03
C ALA A 80 -24.13 15.42 -3.04
N THR A 81 -22.87 15.86 -3.13
CA THR A 81 -21.87 15.35 -4.05
C THR A 81 -21.53 13.88 -3.78
N LEU A 82 -21.35 13.48 -2.52
CA LEU A 82 -21.05 12.08 -2.13
C LEU A 82 -22.15 11.07 -2.49
N LYS A 83 -23.32 11.52 -2.93
CA LYS A 83 -24.40 10.66 -3.43
C LYS A 83 -24.38 10.45 -4.94
N LEU A 84 -23.50 11.15 -5.64
CA LEU A 84 -23.39 11.05 -7.10
C LEU A 84 -22.53 9.83 -7.49
N PRO A 85 -22.86 9.17 -8.61
CA PRO A 85 -22.03 8.09 -9.12
C PRO A 85 -20.67 8.63 -9.61
N GLY A 86 -19.60 7.87 -9.35
CA GLY A 86 -18.26 8.16 -9.87
C GLY A 86 -17.46 9.20 -9.09
N VAL A 87 -18.00 9.75 -8.00
CA VAL A 87 -17.17 10.50 -7.06
C VAL A 87 -16.41 9.52 -6.17
N ASN A 88 -15.08 9.60 -6.17
CA ASN A 88 -14.23 8.77 -5.34
C ASN A 88 -13.94 9.43 -4.00
N VAL A 89 -13.63 10.74 -4.05
CA VAL A 89 -13.28 11.54 -2.86
C VAL A 89 -13.94 12.90 -2.97
N PHE A 90 -14.48 13.38 -1.87
CA PHE A 90 -14.91 14.75 -1.69
C PHE A 90 -14.56 15.15 -0.25
N VAL A 91 -13.56 15.99 -0.10
CA VAL A 91 -13.09 16.48 1.21
C VAL A 91 -13.16 17.99 1.22
N TYR A 92 -13.68 18.57 2.30
CA TYR A 92 -13.42 19.97 2.57
C TYR A 92 -12.85 20.12 3.98
N GLU A 93 -11.80 20.89 4.12
CA GLU A 93 -11.13 21.11 5.38
C GLU A 93 -10.50 22.50 5.45
N GLN A 94 -10.17 22.94 6.65
CA GLN A 94 -9.44 24.18 6.82
C GLN A 94 -8.02 24.00 6.27
N HIS A 95 -7.69 24.77 5.25
CA HIS A 95 -6.35 24.79 4.67
C HIS A 95 -5.38 25.52 5.59
N GLN A 96 -4.24 24.91 5.86
CA GLN A 96 -3.14 25.54 6.60
C GLN A 96 -2.07 25.93 5.57
N PRO A 97 -1.89 27.21 5.24
CA PRO A 97 -0.85 27.63 4.31
C PRO A 97 0.53 27.21 4.84
N TYR A 98 1.44 26.90 3.90
CA TYR A 98 2.81 26.53 4.22
C TYR A 98 3.48 27.70 4.98
N LYS A 99 4.10 27.42 6.13
CA LYS A 99 4.79 28.44 6.95
C LYS A 99 5.91 29.09 6.13
N GLY A 100 5.68 30.29 5.64
CA GLY A 100 6.65 31.06 4.84
C GLY A 100 6.05 31.88 3.70
N GLU A 101 4.78 31.71 3.35
CA GLU A 101 4.12 32.61 2.39
C GLU A 101 3.63 33.86 3.10
N ALA A 102 4.16 35.01 2.66
CA ALA A 102 3.78 36.31 3.20
C ALA A 102 2.36 36.69 2.76
N GLY A 103 1.44 36.82 3.72
CA GLY A 103 0.12 37.35 3.46
C GLY A 103 -1.02 36.91 4.36
N ASP A 104 -0.75 36.58 5.63
CA ASP A 104 -1.80 36.22 6.59
C ASP A 104 -2.66 37.47 6.92
N ASP A 105 -3.80 37.60 6.22
CA ASP A 105 -4.86 38.49 6.67
C ASP A 105 -5.59 37.83 7.88
N PRO A 106 -5.50 38.40 9.09
CA PRO A 106 -6.12 37.79 10.28
C PRO A 106 -7.66 37.70 10.19
N ASN A 107 -8.26 38.34 9.19
CA ASN A 107 -9.70 38.33 8.92
C ASN A 107 -10.11 37.30 7.86
N VAL A 108 -9.17 36.50 7.34
CA VAL A 108 -9.41 35.47 6.32
C VAL A 108 -9.01 34.11 6.84
N VAL A 109 -9.80 33.10 6.53
CA VAL A 109 -9.52 31.68 6.78
C VAL A 109 -9.59 30.93 5.46
N GLU A 110 -8.59 30.12 5.15
CA GLU A 110 -8.57 29.34 3.92
C GLU A 110 -9.23 27.98 4.11
N TYR A 111 -10.06 27.61 3.14
CA TYR A 111 -10.70 26.30 3.04
C TYR A 111 -10.40 25.67 1.70
N MET A 112 -10.03 24.39 1.70
CA MET A 112 -9.81 23.62 0.50
C MET A 112 -10.95 22.61 0.30
N ILE A 113 -11.45 22.54 -0.92
CA ILE A 113 -12.27 21.43 -1.39
C ILE A 113 -11.43 20.63 -2.38
N TYR A 114 -11.31 19.34 -2.15
CA TYR A 114 -10.70 18.37 -3.06
C TYR A 114 -11.77 17.42 -3.57
N GLU A 115 -11.82 17.20 -4.87
CA GLU A 115 -12.74 16.29 -5.54
C GLU A 115 -11.94 15.36 -6.46
N ASP A 116 -12.26 14.07 -6.45
CA ASP A 116 -11.72 13.07 -7.35
C ASP A 116 -12.86 12.28 -8.01
N TRP A 117 -12.82 12.17 -9.35
CA TRP A 117 -13.89 11.60 -10.16
C TRP A 117 -13.36 10.54 -11.12
N GLU A 118 -14.13 9.47 -11.30
CA GLU A 118 -13.79 8.38 -12.24
C GLU A 118 -13.63 8.88 -13.67
N THR A 119 -14.46 9.81 -14.08
CA THR A 119 -14.46 10.32 -15.44
C THR A 119 -14.74 11.83 -15.49
N VAL A 120 -14.21 12.49 -16.52
CA VAL A 120 -14.53 13.88 -16.86
C VAL A 120 -16.04 14.06 -17.07
N GLU A 121 -16.72 13.08 -17.65
CA GLU A 121 -18.19 13.14 -17.87
C GLU A 121 -18.95 13.21 -16.54
N GLN A 122 -18.57 12.42 -15.54
CA GLN A 122 -19.18 12.44 -14.21
C GLN A 122 -18.87 13.75 -13.47
N PHE A 123 -17.62 14.24 -13.53
CA PHE A 123 -17.29 15.57 -13.00
C PHE A 123 -18.12 16.68 -13.68
N ARG A 124 -18.32 16.62 -15.00
CA ARG A 124 -19.13 17.59 -15.76
C ARG A 124 -20.60 17.55 -15.28
N ALA A 125 -21.15 16.38 -15.03
CA ALA A 125 -22.50 16.23 -14.47
C ALA A 125 -22.63 16.88 -13.07
N GLN A 126 -21.58 16.77 -12.23
CA GLN A 126 -21.49 17.51 -10.97
C GLN A 126 -21.38 19.00 -11.20
N TRP A 127 -20.51 19.43 -12.13
CA TRP A 127 -20.28 20.84 -12.47
C TRP A 127 -21.56 21.57 -12.89
N ASP A 128 -22.47 20.87 -13.56
CA ASP A 128 -23.75 21.37 -14.02
C ASP A 128 -24.92 21.13 -13.05
N SER A 129 -24.68 20.47 -11.91
CA SER A 129 -25.71 20.13 -10.94
C SER A 129 -26.31 21.36 -10.24
N GLU A 130 -27.59 21.26 -9.89
CA GLU A 130 -28.30 22.32 -9.19
C GLU A 130 -27.74 22.58 -7.77
N HIS A 131 -27.22 21.54 -7.09
CA HIS A 131 -26.65 21.74 -5.75
C HIS A 131 -25.29 22.48 -5.81
N LEU A 132 -24.46 22.26 -6.86
CA LEU A 132 -23.24 23.05 -7.04
C LEU A 132 -23.56 24.49 -7.47
N LYS A 133 -24.50 24.69 -8.39
CA LYS A 133 -24.97 26.04 -8.76
C LYS A 133 -25.50 26.80 -7.55
N LYS A 134 -26.26 26.16 -6.69
CA LYS A 134 -26.75 26.75 -5.43
C LYS A 134 -25.60 27.13 -4.50
N PHE A 135 -24.60 26.26 -4.33
CA PHE A 135 -23.41 26.57 -3.55
C PHE A 135 -22.65 27.76 -4.15
N GLN A 136 -22.38 27.73 -5.46
CA GLN A 136 -21.68 28.80 -6.17
C GLN A 136 -22.43 30.14 -6.05
N GLY A 137 -23.75 30.14 -6.17
CA GLY A 137 -24.57 31.36 -6.03
C GLY A 137 -24.53 32.01 -4.66
N GLY A 138 -24.23 31.24 -3.59
CA GLY A 138 -24.15 31.76 -2.22
C GLY A 138 -22.74 31.92 -1.66
N VAL A 139 -21.71 31.38 -2.31
CA VAL A 139 -20.36 31.36 -1.76
C VAL A 139 -19.59 32.68 -1.96
N PHE A 140 -19.88 33.40 -3.07
CA PHE A 140 -19.16 34.63 -3.42
C PHE A 140 -19.33 35.77 -2.40
N ASP A 141 -20.45 35.84 -1.70
CA ASP A 141 -20.68 36.81 -0.63
C ASP A 141 -19.84 36.50 0.62
N LEU A 142 -19.42 35.24 0.80
CA LEU A 142 -18.75 34.74 1.97
C LEU A 142 -17.20 34.80 1.84
N ILE A 143 -16.67 34.94 0.63
CA ILE A 143 -15.25 34.90 0.36
C ILE A 143 -14.63 36.29 0.18
N ALA A 144 -13.34 36.41 0.42
CA ALA A 144 -12.58 37.66 0.35
C ALA A 144 -12.00 37.91 -1.07
N GLY A 145 -12.07 36.93 -1.96
CA GLY A 145 -11.57 37.03 -3.34
C GLY A 145 -12.00 35.81 -4.15
N PRO A 146 -11.68 35.75 -5.45
CA PRO A 146 -12.01 34.59 -6.28
C PRO A 146 -11.33 33.32 -5.72
N PRO A 147 -11.99 32.14 -5.85
CA PRO A 147 -11.37 30.87 -5.45
C PRO A 147 -10.26 30.48 -6.44
N ASP A 148 -9.21 29.85 -5.92
CA ASP A 148 -8.16 29.24 -6.74
C ASP A 148 -8.59 27.82 -7.12
N LEU A 149 -8.69 27.56 -8.44
CA LEU A 149 -9.04 26.24 -8.99
C LEU A 149 -7.84 25.62 -9.68
N THR A 150 -7.52 24.38 -9.32
CA THR A 150 -6.49 23.59 -9.97
C THR A 150 -7.07 22.25 -10.40
N PHE A 151 -6.80 21.85 -11.65
CA PHE A 151 -7.22 20.57 -12.20
C PHE A 151 -6.02 19.71 -12.50
N TYR A 152 -6.15 18.42 -12.20
CA TYR A 152 -5.12 17.41 -12.41
C TYR A 152 -5.63 16.40 -13.44
N LYS A 153 -4.90 16.29 -14.58
CA LYS A 153 -5.19 15.34 -15.65
C LYS A 153 -4.47 14.03 -15.40
N GLY A 154 -5.21 12.93 -15.49
CA GLY A 154 -4.60 11.60 -15.51
C GLY A 154 -4.20 11.04 -14.14
N TRP A 155 -4.68 11.59 -13.05
CA TRP A 155 -4.71 10.85 -11.81
C TRP A 155 -5.57 9.61 -12.04
N ARG A 156 -4.92 8.47 -12.22
CA ARG A 156 -5.64 7.22 -12.04
C ARG A 156 -6.19 7.27 -10.63
N LYS A 157 -7.50 7.03 -10.49
CA LYS A 157 -8.04 6.52 -9.28
C LYS A 157 -6.98 5.63 -8.63
N HIS A 158 -6.43 6.04 -7.49
CA HIS A 158 -6.27 5.05 -6.47
C HIS A 158 -7.70 4.60 -6.22
N GLU A 159 -8.13 3.50 -6.86
CA GLU A 159 -9.29 2.76 -6.45
C GLU A 159 -9.12 2.67 -4.96
N GLY A 160 -10.08 3.10 -4.15
CA GLY A 160 -9.97 3.30 -2.71
C GLY A 160 -9.32 2.17 -1.91
N GLY A 161 -8.20 1.71 -2.38
CA GLY A 161 -7.18 0.88 -1.79
C GLY A 161 -6.02 1.79 -1.45
N THR A 162 -5.69 1.87 -0.20
CA THR A 162 -4.41 2.39 0.29
C THR A 162 -3.31 1.86 -0.63
N GLU A 163 -2.45 2.74 -1.17
CA GLU A 163 -1.28 2.32 -1.96
C GLU A 163 -0.54 1.22 -1.19
N ALA A 164 -0.33 0.08 -1.86
CA ALA A 164 0.30 -1.04 -1.20
C ALA A 164 1.72 -0.65 -0.77
N ILE A 165 1.99 -0.75 0.52
CA ILE A 165 3.33 -0.52 1.03
C ILE A 165 4.14 -1.81 1.04
N LEU A 166 5.41 -1.69 0.73
CA LEU A 166 6.38 -2.76 0.89
C LEU A 166 7.34 -2.34 2.02
N PRO A 167 7.15 -2.86 3.27
CA PRO A 167 7.98 -2.46 4.39
C PRO A 167 9.44 -2.86 4.21
N LYS A 168 10.38 -2.05 4.76
CA LYS A 168 11.77 -2.49 4.94
C LYS A 168 11.80 -3.75 5.80
N THR A 169 12.78 -4.61 5.55
CA THR A 169 13.03 -5.80 6.39
C THR A 169 13.52 -5.46 7.81
N GLY A 170 14.04 -4.25 7.97
CA GLY A 170 14.70 -3.78 9.19
C GLY A 170 16.19 -4.15 9.25
N GLN A 171 16.72 -4.92 8.29
CA GLN A 171 18.13 -5.34 8.29
C GLN A 171 19.08 -4.14 8.06
N THR A 172 20.11 -4.02 8.91
CA THR A 172 21.12 -2.93 8.86
C THR A 172 22.54 -3.44 8.93
N ARG A 173 22.73 -4.76 8.97
CA ARG A 173 24.04 -5.42 9.08
C ARG A 173 24.27 -6.32 7.88
N CYS A 174 25.54 -6.47 7.50
CA CYS A 174 25.98 -7.31 6.41
C CYS A 174 26.95 -8.38 6.91
N TYR A 175 26.96 -9.55 6.24
CA TYR A 175 27.69 -10.71 6.69
C TYR A 175 28.27 -11.47 5.48
N ASN A 176 29.49 -12.01 5.60
CA ASN A 176 30.07 -12.89 4.61
C ASN A 176 29.41 -14.30 4.62
N ALA A 177 29.90 -15.23 3.78
CA ALA A 177 29.34 -16.58 3.70
C ALA A 177 29.55 -17.38 4.97
N GLU A 178 30.58 -17.12 5.74
CA GLU A 178 30.90 -17.76 7.01
C GLU A 178 30.06 -17.22 8.18
N GLY A 179 29.32 -16.10 7.96
CA GLY A 179 28.49 -15.46 8.97
C GLY A 179 29.23 -14.42 9.81
N GLU A 180 30.40 -13.99 9.43
CA GLU A 180 31.12 -12.91 10.07
C GLU A 180 30.54 -11.56 9.62
N GLN A 181 30.34 -10.65 10.56
CA GLN A 181 29.86 -9.30 10.24
C GLN A 181 30.95 -8.50 9.48
N ILE A 182 30.54 -7.92 8.35
CA ILE A 182 31.41 -7.13 7.49
C ILE A 182 30.85 -5.71 7.29
N ARG A 183 31.61 -4.81 6.68
CA ARG A 183 31.09 -3.52 6.20
C ARG A 183 30.10 -3.77 5.09
N CYS A 184 29.00 -2.99 5.06
CA CYS A 184 27.96 -3.17 4.06
C CYS A 184 28.30 -2.60 2.67
N GLU A 185 29.15 -1.58 2.61
CA GLU A 185 29.46 -0.86 1.37
C GLU A 185 29.95 -1.80 0.25
N GLY A 186 29.23 -1.77 -0.89
CA GLY A 186 29.56 -2.56 -2.07
C GLY A 186 29.21 -4.04 -1.98
N THR A 187 28.51 -4.50 -0.95
CA THR A 187 28.15 -5.92 -0.79
C THR A 187 26.90 -6.33 -1.60
N GLY A 188 26.04 -5.38 -1.95
CA GLY A 188 24.74 -5.65 -2.58
C GLY A 188 23.72 -6.28 -1.65
N GLN A 189 23.99 -6.38 -0.35
CA GLN A 189 23.13 -7.01 0.64
C GLN A 189 21.99 -6.08 1.08
N ASP A 190 20.94 -6.66 1.63
CA ASP A 190 19.78 -5.96 2.18
C ASP A 190 20.18 -4.92 3.24
N GLY A 191 21.15 -5.26 4.11
CA GLY A 191 21.69 -4.34 5.13
C GLY A 191 22.37 -3.09 4.57
N GLU A 192 22.86 -3.13 3.33
CA GLU A 192 23.40 -1.97 2.61
C GLU A 192 22.27 -1.11 2.02
N TYR A 193 21.42 -1.72 1.23
CA TYR A 193 20.42 -0.99 0.45
C TYR A 193 19.20 -0.57 1.25
N GLN A 194 18.72 -1.41 2.16
CA GLN A 194 17.56 -1.16 3.00
C GLN A 194 16.33 -0.65 2.22
N PHE A 195 16.04 -1.24 1.06
CA PHE A 195 14.89 -0.86 0.24
C PHE A 195 13.56 -1.18 0.90
N GLY A 196 12.56 -0.33 0.64
CA GLY A 196 11.20 -0.41 1.16
C GLY A 196 10.82 0.81 2.00
N VAL A 197 9.56 0.87 2.41
CA VAL A 197 9.01 1.95 3.23
C VAL A 197 9.56 1.83 4.66
N ALA A 198 10.18 2.90 5.14
CA ALA A 198 10.70 2.96 6.51
C ALA A 198 9.57 2.96 7.53
N SER A 199 9.79 2.30 8.66
CA SER A 199 8.87 2.40 9.80
C SER A 199 8.84 3.84 10.32
N PRO A 200 7.65 4.42 10.57
CA PRO A 200 7.54 5.71 11.25
C PRO A 200 8.05 5.61 12.70
N ASP A 201 8.37 6.73 13.29
CA ASP A 201 8.72 6.83 14.70
C ASP A 201 7.72 7.75 15.44
N PRO A 202 6.92 7.23 16.38
CA PRO A 202 6.83 5.84 16.79
C PRO A 202 6.10 4.97 15.73
N ARG A 203 6.55 3.72 15.54
CA ARG A 203 5.82 2.78 14.70
C ARG A 203 4.47 2.39 15.29
N PHE A 204 4.43 2.17 16.60
CA PHE A 204 3.23 1.72 17.30
C PHE A 204 2.73 2.75 18.28
N THR A 205 1.43 3.02 18.27
CA THR A 205 0.74 3.90 19.22
C THR A 205 -0.19 3.08 20.12
N ASP A 206 0.04 3.14 21.44
CA ASP A 206 -0.88 2.57 22.42
C ASP A 206 -2.11 3.47 22.55
N ASN A 207 -3.28 2.96 22.14
CA ASN A 207 -4.54 3.71 22.17
C ASN A 207 -5.16 3.79 23.59
N ARG A 208 -4.58 3.11 24.58
CA ARG A 208 -5.02 3.07 25.99
C ARG A 208 -6.44 2.53 26.21
N ASN A 209 -6.97 1.81 25.23
CA ASN A 209 -8.30 1.19 25.23
C ASN A 209 -8.23 -0.32 24.95
N GLY A 210 -7.07 -0.94 25.20
CA GLY A 210 -6.80 -2.36 24.94
C GLY A 210 -6.31 -2.63 23.50
N THR A 211 -6.07 -1.57 22.69
CA THR A 211 -5.60 -1.69 21.31
C THR A 211 -4.30 -0.92 21.07
N VAL A 212 -3.63 -1.26 19.96
CA VAL A 212 -2.42 -0.60 19.46
C VAL A 212 -2.57 -0.34 17.98
N THR A 213 -2.35 0.89 17.54
CA THR A 213 -2.29 1.24 16.12
C THR A 213 -0.87 1.04 15.60
N ASP A 214 -0.71 0.30 14.51
CA ASP A 214 0.51 0.25 13.70
C ASP A 214 0.48 1.41 12.69
N ASN A 215 1.26 2.45 12.95
CA ASN A 215 1.30 3.65 12.12
C ASN A 215 1.91 3.41 10.72
N LEU A 216 2.59 2.28 10.52
CA LEU A 216 3.10 1.88 9.21
C LEU A 216 1.99 1.34 8.31
N THR A 217 1.17 0.43 8.84
CA THR A 217 0.17 -0.32 8.06
C THR A 217 -1.24 0.26 8.15
N GLY A 218 -1.52 1.08 9.19
CA GLY A 218 -2.86 1.57 9.52
C GLY A 218 -3.69 0.58 10.35
N LEU A 219 -3.19 -0.64 10.55
CA LEU A 219 -3.89 -1.68 11.29
C LEU A 219 -3.98 -1.39 12.79
N VAL A 220 -5.09 -1.80 13.39
CA VAL A 220 -5.30 -1.77 14.84
C VAL A 220 -5.25 -3.19 15.38
N TRP A 221 -4.27 -3.46 16.22
CA TRP A 221 -4.00 -4.76 16.82
C TRP A 221 -4.51 -4.85 18.25
N LEU A 222 -4.93 -6.04 18.68
CA LEU A 222 -5.16 -6.29 20.10
C LEU A 222 -3.86 -6.11 20.88
N LYS A 223 -3.88 -5.30 21.96
CA LYS A 223 -2.67 -5.02 22.74
C LYS A 223 -2.10 -6.26 23.41
N ASN A 224 -2.97 -7.16 23.90
CA ASN A 224 -2.57 -8.47 24.43
C ASN A 224 -2.42 -9.49 23.30
N ALA A 225 -1.18 -9.74 22.89
CA ALA A 225 -0.87 -10.61 21.75
C ALA A 225 -1.11 -12.12 22.01
N ASN A 226 -1.50 -12.51 23.22
CA ASN A 226 -1.74 -13.90 23.58
C ASN A 226 -2.97 -14.06 24.50
N LEU A 227 -4.04 -13.36 24.17
CA LEU A 227 -5.26 -13.35 24.98
C LEU A 227 -5.94 -14.74 25.04
N PHE A 228 -5.95 -15.45 23.92
CA PHE A 228 -6.71 -16.70 23.75
C PHE A 228 -5.85 -17.97 23.94
N GLY A 229 -4.54 -17.81 24.19
CA GLY A 229 -3.64 -18.95 24.24
C GLY A 229 -3.48 -19.65 22.89
N GLU A 230 -3.29 -20.98 22.91
CA GLU A 230 -3.13 -21.80 21.72
C GLU A 230 -4.46 -22.46 21.34
N VAL A 231 -4.87 -22.27 20.09
CA VAL A 231 -6.13 -22.76 19.52
C VAL A 231 -5.91 -23.31 18.11
N VAL A 232 -6.80 -24.15 17.62
CA VAL A 232 -6.84 -24.53 16.20
C VAL A 232 -7.27 -23.35 15.34
N ARG A 233 -6.90 -23.36 14.06
CA ARG A 233 -7.09 -22.20 13.17
C ARG A 233 -8.54 -21.72 13.05
N ASP A 234 -9.50 -22.63 12.92
CA ASP A 234 -10.90 -22.24 12.78
C ASP A 234 -11.45 -21.62 14.09
N GLN A 235 -10.99 -22.11 15.25
CA GLN A 235 -11.31 -21.47 16.53
C GLN A 235 -10.64 -20.08 16.65
N ALA A 236 -9.43 -19.91 16.09
CA ALA A 236 -8.77 -18.60 16.03
C ALA A 236 -9.59 -17.59 15.22
N ILE A 237 -10.14 -17.99 14.08
CA ILE A 237 -11.02 -17.14 13.25
C ILE A 237 -12.28 -16.78 14.04
N GLU A 238 -12.94 -17.74 14.68
CA GLU A 238 -14.18 -17.50 15.41
C GLU A 238 -13.95 -16.64 16.66
N ASN A 239 -12.89 -16.88 17.42
CA ASN A 239 -12.53 -16.05 18.57
C ASN A 239 -12.28 -14.58 18.17
N ALA A 240 -11.65 -14.35 17.03
CA ALA A 240 -11.45 -13.00 16.52
C ALA A 240 -12.79 -12.35 16.14
N ARG A 241 -13.67 -13.04 15.41
CA ARG A 241 -14.97 -12.52 14.96
C ARG A 241 -15.92 -12.18 16.12
N THR A 242 -15.86 -12.91 17.22
CA THR A 242 -16.72 -12.71 18.39
C THR A 242 -16.17 -11.70 19.38
N LEU A 243 -14.93 -11.22 19.20
CA LEU A 243 -14.30 -10.23 20.08
C LEU A 243 -15.03 -8.88 19.94
N ALA A 244 -15.31 -8.24 21.09
CA ALA A 244 -15.98 -6.95 21.16
C ALA A 244 -15.53 -6.15 22.38
N SER A 245 -15.78 -4.85 22.36
CA SER A 245 -15.61 -3.92 23.49
C SER A 245 -16.42 -4.40 24.71
N GLY A 246 -15.90 -4.12 25.92
CA GLY A 246 -16.46 -4.58 27.19
C GLY A 246 -15.94 -5.96 27.62
N GLY A 247 -15.30 -6.72 26.72
CA GLY A 247 -14.61 -7.98 27.00
C GLY A 247 -13.09 -7.83 26.98
N CYS A 248 -12.38 -8.66 27.74
CA CYS A 248 -10.93 -8.82 27.61
C CYS A 248 -10.07 -7.55 27.78
N GLY A 249 -10.59 -6.54 28.48
CA GLY A 249 -9.91 -5.26 28.67
C GLY A 249 -10.03 -4.28 27.49
N LEU A 250 -10.88 -4.58 26.52
CA LEU A 250 -11.22 -3.66 25.41
C LEU A 250 -12.25 -2.62 25.85
N THR A 251 -11.96 -1.35 25.56
CA THR A 251 -12.85 -0.21 25.74
C THR A 251 -12.86 0.68 24.49
N ASP A 252 -12.88 0.04 23.31
CA ASP A 252 -12.58 0.62 22.00
C ASP A 252 -13.86 0.74 21.13
N ASP A 253 -15.03 0.55 21.73
CA ASP A 253 -16.36 0.57 21.10
C ASP A 253 -16.56 -0.45 19.96
N SER A 254 -15.65 -1.43 19.83
CA SER A 254 -15.75 -2.48 18.82
C SER A 254 -16.93 -3.41 19.08
N LYS A 255 -17.48 -3.97 18.01
CA LYS A 255 -18.57 -4.94 18.00
C LYS A 255 -18.08 -6.27 17.48
N ALA A 256 -18.80 -7.33 17.77
CA ALA A 256 -18.60 -8.62 17.11
C ALA A 256 -18.67 -8.46 15.59
N GLY A 257 -17.65 -8.97 14.88
CA GLY A 257 -17.45 -8.79 13.45
C GLY A 257 -16.46 -7.70 13.06
N ASP A 258 -16.12 -6.76 13.95
CA ASP A 258 -15.11 -5.74 13.67
C ASP A 258 -13.67 -6.31 13.68
N TRP A 259 -13.44 -7.34 14.47
CA TRP A 259 -12.15 -8.01 14.61
C TRP A 259 -12.08 -9.25 13.72
N ARG A 260 -10.88 -9.54 13.24
CA ARG A 260 -10.58 -10.69 12.40
C ARG A 260 -9.21 -11.29 12.69
N LEU A 261 -8.99 -12.50 12.26
CA LEU A 261 -7.64 -13.06 12.19
C LEU A 261 -6.89 -12.36 11.04
N PRO A 262 -5.64 -11.89 11.23
CA PRO A 262 -4.86 -11.26 10.16
C PRO A 262 -4.58 -12.27 9.04
N ASN A 263 -4.45 -11.80 7.80
CA ASN A 263 -3.86 -12.59 6.74
C ASN A 263 -2.33 -12.70 6.93
N VAL A 264 -1.68 -13.53 6.12
CA VAL A 264 -0.25 -13.80 6.29
C VAL A 264 0.61 -12.56 6.06
N ASN A 265 0.28 -11.73 5.06
CA ASN A 265 1.02 -10.49 4.74
C ASN A 265 0.93 -9.47 5.88
N GLU A 266 -0.26 -9.31 6.48
CA GLU A 266 -0.46 -8.42 7.62
C GLU A 266 0.33 -8.86 8.84
N LEU A 267 0.32 -10.16 9.14
CA LEU A 267 1.05 -10.69 10.29
C LEU A 267 2.56 -10.54 10.12
N GLU A 268 3.07 -10.76 8.90
CA GLU A 268 4.48 -10.56 8.58
C GLU A 268 4.93 -9.10 8.58
N SER A 269 4.03 -8.18 8.26
CA SER A 269 4.36 -6.75 8.27
C SER A 269 4.86 -6.25 9.62
N LEU A 270 4.57 -6.98 10.70
CA LEU A 270 5.07 -6.70 12.06
C LEU A 270 6.58 -6.98 12.23
N LEU A 271 7.18 -7.79 11.35
CA LEU A 271 8.52 -8.33 11.56
C LEU A 271 9.63 -7.29 11.38
N ASN A 272 10.63 -7.40 12.22
CA ASN A 272 11.95 -6.75 12.08
C ASN A 272 13.01 -7.86 11.99
N LEU A 273 13.49 -8.11 10.78
CA LEU A 273 14.43 -9.20 10.51
C LEU A 273 15.88 -8.90 10.96
N ASN A 274 16.14 -7.73 11.55
CA ASN A 274 17.42 -7.40 12.17
C ASN A 274 17.57 -7.97 13.60
N ASN A 275 16.47 -8.44 14.21
CA ASN A 275 16.52 -9.02 15.54
C ASN A 275 17.21 -10.37 15.54
N THR A 276 18.08 -10.58 16.53
CA THR A 276 18.83 -11.82 16.72
C THR A 276 18.21 -12.76 17.74
N SER A 277 17.23 -12.24 18.51
CA SER A 277 16.47 -13.00 19.52
C SER A 277 15.01 -12.63 19.43
N GLY A 278 14.11 -13.61 19.43
CA GLY A 278 12.68 -13.38 19.27
C GLY A 278 12.01 -12.72 20.48
N PRO A 279 10.78 -12.17 20.33
CA PRO A 279 10.03 -12.09 19.10
C PRO A 279 10.61 -11.05 18.10
N ALA A 280 10.50 -11.34 16.81
CA ALA A 280 11.11 -10.54 15.74
C ALA A 280 10.29 -9.27 15.45
N LEU A 281 9.96 -8.46 16.45
CA LEU A 281 9.30 -7.17 16.34
C LEU A 281 10.28 -6.02 16.60
N PRO A 282 9.99 -4.80 16.10
CA PRO A 282 10.75 -3.61 16.48
C PRO A 282 10.80 -3.42 18.00
N PRO A 283 11.93 -3.03 18.58
CA PRO A 283 12.07 -2.80 20.02
C PRO A 283 11.16 -1.65 20.48
N GLY A 284 10.76 -1.68 21.78
CA GLY A 284 9.96 -0.61 22.38
C GLY A 284 8.47 -0.64 22.01
N HIS A 285 7.98 -1.71 21.39
CA HIS A 285 6.55 -1.87 21.09
C HIS A 285 5.70 -1.95 22.38
N PRO A 286 4.45 -1.43 22.37
CA PRO A 286 3.57 -1.40 23.54
C PRO A 286 2.75 -2.69 23.77
N PHE A 287 2.93 -3.71 22.94
CA PHE A 287 2.21 -4.99 23.05
C PHE A 287 2.57 -5.74 24.33
N THR A 288 1.60 -6.44 24.88
CA THR A 288 1.75 -7.25 26.11
C THR A 288 1.59 -8.75 25.78
N ASN A 289 2.18 -9.60 26.59
CA ASN A 289 2.12 -11.08 26.47
C ASN A 289 2.56 -11.63 25.11
N LEU A 290 3.33 -10.88 24.33
CA LEU A 290 3.88 -11.34 23.06
C LEU A 290 4.84 -12.52 23.31
N GLN A 291 4.64 -13.61 22.58
CA GLN A 291 5.42 -14.83 22.71
C GLN A 291 6.28 -15.08 21.47
N PRO A 292 7.51 -15.58 21.61
CA PRO A 292 8.31 -16.07 20.48
C PRO A 292 7.78 -17.42 19.99
N ALA A 293 6.60 -17.42 19.39
CA ALA A 293 5.84 -18.62 19.03
C ALA A 293 5.19 -18.49 17.66
N ASN A 294 4.45 -19.51 17.26
CA ASN A 294 3.71 -19.56 16.00
C ASN A 294 2.33 -18.90 16.15
N TYR A 295 1.97 -18.02 15.21
CA TYR A 295 0.69 -17.31 15.19
C TYR A 295 -0.05 -17.59 13.88
N TRP A 296 -1.29 -18.12 14.01
CA TRP A 296 -2.15 -18.39 12.86
C TRP A 296 -2.48 -17.15 12.04
N SER A 297 -2.52 -17.34 10.72
CA SER A 297 -3.15 -16.41 9.78
C SER A 297 -4.48 -16.96 9.24
N SER A 298 -5.29 -16.07 8.66
CA SER A 298 -6.54 -16.43 7.97
C SER A 298 -6.32 -17.02 6.58
N THR A 299 -5.07 -17.07 6.08
CA THR A 299 -4.69 -17.51 4.74
C THR A 299 -4.50 -19.03 4.69
N SER A 300 -5.08 -19.73 3.72
CA SER A 300 -4.89 -21.17 3.47
C SER A 300 -3.77 -21.39 2.45
N VAL A 301 -3.17 -22.58 2.43
CA VAL A 301 -2.15 -22.96 1.45
C VAL A 301 -2.84 -23.48 0.18
N ALA A 302 -2.78 -22.73 -0.93
CA ALA A 302 -3.49 -23.10 -2.17
C ALA A 302 -3.08 -24.48 -2.72
N ALA A 303 -1.78 -24.83 -2.64
CA ALA A 303 -1.28 -26.15 -3.07
C ALA A 303 -1.74 -27.29 -2.17
N PHE A 304 -2.00 -27.03 -0.88
CA PHE A 304 -2.35 -27.98 0.17
C PHE A 304 -3.41 -27.40 1.09
N PRO A 305 -4.69 -27.30 0.66
CA PRO A 305 -5.71 -26.51 1.37
C PRO A 305 -6.08 -27.02 2.79
N ALA A 306 -5.67 -28.22 3.19
CA ALA A 306 -5.76 -28.69 4.57
C ALA A 306 -4.77 -27.98 5.51
N LEU A 307 -3.79 -27.25 4.94
CA LEU A 307 -2.80 -26.48 5.68
C LEU A 307 -3.20 -25.01 5.73
N GLY A 308 -2.82 -24.33 6.80
CA GLY A 308 -2.94 -22.88 6.99
C GLY A 308 -1.57 -22.24 7.14
N TRP A 309 -1.42 -21.02 6.66
CA TRP A 309 -0.23 -20.22 6.89
C TRP A 309 -0.21 -19.69 8.32
N TYR A 310 0.96 -19.66 8.91
CA TYR A 310 1.25 -19.00 10.18
C TYR A 310 2.59 -18.27 10.12
N VAL A 311 2.82 -17.33 11.03
CA VAL A 311 4.11 -16.65 11.18
C VAL A 311 4.78 -17.09 12.47
N ALA A 312 6.02 -17.55 12.36
CA ALA A 312 6.86 -17.93 13.50
C ALA A 312 7.58 -16.70 14.04
N LEU A 313 6.98 -15.99 15.02
CA LEU A 313 7.54 -14.73 15.55
C LEU A 313 8.91 -14.88 16.21
N ALA A 314 9.34 -16.11 16.51
CA ALA A 314 10.68 -16.38 17.04
C ALA A 314 11.78 -16.13 15.99
N VAL A 315 11.51 -16.45 14.71
CA VAL A 315 12.50 -16.51 13.62
C VAL A 315 12.08 -15.76 12.36
N GLY A 316 10.83 -15.37 12.28
CA GLY A 316 10.31 -14.42 11.32
C GLY A 316 9.70 -14.94 10.00
N PRO A 317 9.95 -16.14 9.44
CA PRO A 317 9.30 -16.52 8.18
C PRO A 317 7.87 -17.00 8.39
N PRO A 318 6.99 -16.83 7.38
CA PRO A 318 5.74 -17.58 7.30
C PRO A 318 6.06 -19.03 6.95
N VAL A 319 5.35 -19.89 7.59
CA VAL A 319 5.39 -21.34 7.43
C VAL A 319 3.94 -21.84 7.41
N PHE A 320 3.72 -23.11 7.10
CA PHE A 320 2.39 -23.69 7.09
C PHE A 320 2.34 -24.99 7.86
N ASP A 321 1.16 -25.30 8.40
CA ASP A 321 0.93 -26.54 9.14
C ASP A 321 -0.56 -26.93 9.05
N LEU A 322 -0.88 -28.14 9.52
CA LEU A 322 -2.25 -28.64 9.59
C LEU A 322 -3.12 -27.68 10.43
N LYS A 323 -4.27 -27.30 9.90
CA LYS A 323 -5.23 -26.38 10.55
C LYS A 323 -5.71 -26.84 11.93
N PHE A 324 -5.49 -28.13 12.27
CA PHE A 324 -5.81 -28.73 13.57
C PHE A 324 -4.73 -28.53 14.63
N ASN A 325 -3.53 -28.09 14.26
CA ASN A 325 -2.47 -27.87 15.24
C ASN A 325 -2.81 -26.65 16.10
N LEU A 326 -2.33 -26.69 17.34
CA LEU A 326 -2.55 -25.62 18.31
C LEU A 326 -1.47 -24.56 18.15
N MET A 327 -1.89 -23.32 17.83
CA MET A 327 -1.00 -22.16 17.74
C MET A 327 -1.71 -20.93 18.33
N ARG A 328 -0.96 -19.87 18.56
CA ARG A 328 -1.49 -18.61 19.04
C ARG A 328 -2.24 -17.86 17.94
N MET A 329 -3.07 -16.94 18.36
CA MET A 329 -3.78 -16.03 17.47
C MET A 329 -3.63 -14.59 17.96
N TRP A 330 -3.65 -13.64 17.02
CA TRP A 330 -3.51 -12.23 17.35
C TRP A 330 -4.50 -11.40 16.51
N PRO A 331 -5.64 -11.01 17.08
CA PRO A 331 -6.68 -10.30 16.36
C PRO A 331 -6.23 -8.91 15.86
N VAL A 332 -6.75 -8.56 14.69
CA VAL A 332 -6.53 -7.28 14.02
C VAL A 332 -7.85 -6.72 13.49
N ARG A 333 -7.93 -5.39 13.32
CA ARG A 333 -9.05 -4.71 12.65
C ARG A 333 -8.58 -3.50 11.86
N GLY A 334 -9.47 -2.95 11.05
CA GLY A 334 -9.21 -1.77 10.21
C GLY A 334 -8.68 -2.13 8.82
N GLU A 335 -8.50 -1.08 8.02
CA GLU A 335 -7.98 -1.17 6.67
C GLU A 335 -6.45 -1.27 6.68
N SER A 336 -5.91 -2.13 5.84
CA SER A 336 -4.49 -2.41 5.75
C SER A 336 -3.87 -1.75 4.53
N ARG A 337 -2.72 -1.08 4.71
CA ARG A 337 -1.86 -0.64 3.60
C ARG A 337 -0.96 -1.75 3.05
N VAL A 338 -0.93 -2.91 3.69
CA VAL A 338 -0.24 -4.09 3.14
C VAL A 338 -1.07 -4.68 2.02
N ALA A 339 -0.42 -5.18 0.97
CA ALA A 339 -1.11 -5.79 -0.17
C ALA A 339 -1.99 -6.98 0.24
N GLN A 340 -3.13 -7.16 -0.45
CA GLN A 340 -3.90 -8.40 -0.40
C GLN A 340 -3.00 -9.59 -0.74
N THR A 341 -3.41 -10.78 -0.30
CA THR A 341 -2.65 -12.02 -0.54
C THR A 341 -2.89 -12.63 -1.93
N GLY A 342 -3.95 -12.22 -2.61
CA GLY A 342 -4.44 -12.84 -3.85
C GLY A 342 -5.37 -14.03 -3.61
N GLN A 343 -5.52 -14.53 -2.38
CA GLN A 343 -6.42 -15.65 -2.08
C GLN A 343 -7.89 -15.23 -2.28
N ASP A 344 -8.64 -16.03 -3.04
CA ASP A 344 -10.05 -15.84 -3.35
C ASP A 344 -10.92 -17.09 -3.08
N GLN A 345 -10.28 -18.16 -2.55
CA GLN A 345 -10.94 -19.41 -2.22
C GLN A 345 -10.94 -19.64 -0.71
N CYS A 346 -12.01 -20.29 -0.23
CA CYS A 346 -12.14 -20.72 1.17
C CYS A 346 -12.22 -22.23 1.25
N TYR A 347 -11.69 -22.78 2.36
CA TYR A 347 -11.54 -24.22 2.49
C TYR A 347 -11.95 -24.69 3.89
N ALA A 348 -12.68 -25.81 3.93
CA ALA A 348 -12.92 -26.56 5.16
C ALA A 348 -11.59 -27.02 5.80
N PRO A 349 -11.60 -27.45 7.07
CA PRO A 349 -10.38 -27.88 7.78
C PRO A 349 -9.56 -28.95 7.05
N PHE A 350 -10.23 -29.86 6.35
CA PHE A 350 -9.59 -30.93 5.56
C PHE A 350 -9.27 -30.54 4.10
N GLY A 351 -9.44 -29.27 3.72
CA GLY A 351 -9.03 -28.76 2.42
C GLY A 351 -10.09 -28.83 1.32
N GLN A 352 -11.34 -29.23 1.61
CA GLN A 352 -12.43 -29.17 0.63
C GLN A 352 -12.78 -27.68 0.38
N PRO A 353 -12.95 -27.27 -0.90
CA PRO A 353 -13.47 -25.93 -1.22
C PRO A 353 -14.88 -25.74 -0.63
N ILE A 354 -15.14 -24.56 -0.07
CA ILE A 354 -16.44 -24.18 0.49
C ILE A 354 -16.81 -22.77 0.02
N ASP A 355 -18.09 -22.42 0.17
CA ASP A 355 -18.51 -21.03 0.02
C ASP A 355 -17.78 -20.17 1.06
N CYS A 356 -17.29 -19.02 0.61
CA CYS A 356 -16.54 -18.11 1.48
C CYS A 356 -17.45 -17.34 2.47
N ALA A 357 -18.72 -17.15 2.15
CA ALA A 357 -19.61 -16.29 2.92
C ALA A 357 -19.68 -16.71 4.40
N GLY A 358 -19.30 -15.79 5.30
CA GLY A 358 -19.36 -15.98 6.74
C GLY A 358 -18.22 -16.84 7.33
N THR A 359 -17.21 -17.23 6.55
CA THR A 359 -16.10 -18.07 7.04
C THR A 359 -15.06 -17.30 7.84
N GLY A 360 -14.91 -15.98 7.63
CA GLY A 360 -13.85 -15.14 8.19
C GLY A 360 -12.46 -15.48 7.67
N GLN A 361 -12.36 -16.31 6.63
CA GLN A 361 -11.08 -16.68 5.99
C GLN A 361 -10.61 -15.54 5.06
N ASP A 362 -9.35 -15.56 4.72
CA ASP A 362 -8.72 -14.58 3.83
C ASP A 362 -9.40 -14.50 2.45
N GLY A 363 -9.81 -15.63 1.89
CA GLY A 363 -10.54 -15.66 0.61
C GLY A 363 -11.90 -14.95 0.62
N GLU A 364 -12.56 -14.83 1.79
CA GLU A 364 -13.75 -14.00 1.97
C GLU A 364 -13.39 -12.52 2.13
N LEU A 365 -12.50 -12.24 3.11
CA LEU A 365 -12.26 -10.89 3.58
C LEU A 365 -11.40 -10.07 2.62
N ARG A 366 -10.45 -10.72 1.95
CA ARG A 366 -9.49 -10.09 1.01
C ARG A 366 -8.92 -8.79 1.57
N ALA A 367 -8.56 -8.81 2.85
CA ALA A 367 -8.08 -7.61 3.54
C ALA A 367 -6.73 -7.15 3.01
N GLY A 368 -6.58 -5.83 2.84
CA GLY A 368 -5.36 -5.21 2.34
C GLY A 368 -5.58 -4.38 1.08
N ALA A 369 -4.51 -3.72 0.62
CA ALA A 369 -4.51 -2.93 -0.60
C ALA A 369 -4.79 -3.82 -1.81
N ALA A 370 -5.79 -3.45 -2.61
CA ALA A 370 -6.21 -4.22 -3.79
C ALA A 370 -5.13 -4.23 -4.88
N TRP A 371 -5.04 -5.30 -5.62
CA TRP A 371 -4.10 -5.40 -6.72
C TRP A 371 -4.60 -4.67 -7.97
N PRO A 372 -3.69 -3.95 -8.68
CA PRO A 372 -4.00 -3.40 -9.99
C PRO A 372 -4.34 -4.52 -10.99
N ASP A 373 -5.25 -4.27 -11.91
CA ASP A 373 -5.55 -5.18 -13.01
C ASP A 373 -5.30 -4.50 -14.38
N PRO A 374 -4.37 -5.01 -15.20
CA PRO A 374 -3.40 -6.06 -14.91
C PRO A 374 -2.33 -5.57 -13.92
N ARG A 375 -1.91 -6.47 -13.01
CA ARG A 375 -0.84 -6.18 -12.04
C ARG A 375 0.50 -5.96 -12.73
N PHE A 376 0.86 -6.83 -13.65
CA PHE A 376 2.15 -6.81 -14.33
C PHE A 376 2.07 -6.23 -15.73
N THR A 377 3.06 -5.43 -16.11
CA THR A 377 3.24 -4.89 -17.46
C THR A 377 4.56 -5.37 -18.05
N ASP A 378 4.52 -6.08 -19.16
CA ASP A 378 5.70 -6.38 -19.98
C ASP A 378 6.13 -5.11 -20.70
N ASN A 379 7.33 -4.61 -20.42
CA ASN A 379 7.82 -3.36 -21.00
C ASN A 379 8.39 -3.55 -22.43
N GLY A 380 8.54 -4.80 -22.89
CA GLY A 380 9.04 -5.13 -24.23
C GLY A 380 10.58 -5.01 -24.37
N ASP A 381 11.28 -4.64 -23.30
CA ASP A 381 12.72 -4.39 -23.25
C ASP A 381 13.49 -5.41 -22.38
N GLY A 382 12.86 -6.56 -22.10
CA GLY A 382 13.39 -7.60 -21.23
C GLY A 382 13.03 -7.39 -19.75
N THR A 383 12.20 -6.37 -19.44
CA THR A 383 11.75 -6.07 -18.08
C THR A 383 10.25 -6.16 -17.92
N VAL A 384 9.79 -6.30 -16.67
CA VAL A 384 8.39 -6.30 -16.27
C VAL A 384 8.19 -5.35 -15.10
N THR A 385 7.25 -4.41 -15.22
CA THR A 385 6.84 -3.54 -14.12
C THR A 385 5.72 -4.19 -13.29
N ASP A 386 5.93 -4.34 -11.99
CA ASP A 386 4.88 -4.66 -11.02
C ASP A 386 4.20 -3.36 -10.56
N LYS A 387 2.98 -3.12 -10.99
CA LYS A 387 2.22 -1.89 -10.67
C LYS A 387 1.79 -1.84 -9.20
N LEU A 388 1.78 -2.96 -8.49
CA LEU A 388 1.44 -3.01 -7.08
C LEU A 388 2.54 -2.39 -6.22
N THR A 389 3.80 -2.65 -6.56
CA THR A 389 4.98 -2.25 -5.78
C THR A 389 5.83 -1.17 -6.45
N GLY A 390 5.61 -0.91 -7.74
CA GLY A 390 6.46 -0.05 -8.56
C GLY A 390 7.83 -0.64 -8.89
N LEU A 391 8.10 -1.88 -8.50
CA LEU A 391 9.35 -2.58 -8.79
C LEU A 391 9.42 -2.98 -10.27
N VAL A 392 10.62 -2.92 -10.82
CA VAL A 392 10.93 -3.41 -12.18
C VAL A 392 11.76 -4.68 -12.05
N TRP A 393 11.22 -5.78 -12.54
CA TRP A 393 11.81 -7.11 -12.49
C TRP A 393 12.40 -7.50 -13.82
N LEU A 394 13.48 -8.30 -13.81
CA LEU A 394 13.90 -8.96 -15.03
C LEU A 394 12.79 -9.93 -15.48
N LYS A 395 12.46 -9.93 -16.76
CA LYS A 395 11.42 -10.79 -17.31
C LYS A 395 11.75 -12.28 -17.19
N ASP A 396 13.05 -12.64 -17.31
CA ASP A 396 13.55 -13.97 -17.01
C ASP A 396 13.79 -14.12 -15.51
N GLY A 397 13.01 -14.98 -14.85
CA GLY A 397 13.09 -15.25 -13.41
C GLY A 397 14.33 -16.03 -12.95
N ASN A 398 15.17 -16.51 -13.89
CA ASN A 398 16.39 -17.26 -13.58
C ASN A 398 17.46 -17.07 -14.65
N PRO A 399 17.95 -15.84 -14.92
CA PRO A 399 18.84 -15.54 -16.02
C PRO A 399 20.23 -16.19 -15.87
N PHE A 400 20.70 -16.37 -14.66
CA PHE A 400 22.05 -16.83 -14.37
C PHE A 400 22.14 -18.36 -14.13
N GLY A 401 21.00 -19.08 -14.11
CA GLY A 401 20.95 -20.44 -13.56
C GLY A 401 21.16 -20.41 -12.05
N THR A 402 21.70 -21.50 -11.47
CA THR A 402 21.94 -21.56 -10.02
C THR A 402 23.27 -20.92 -9.62
N ARG A 403 23.25 -20.18 -8.51
CA ARG A 403 24.38 -19.44 -7.95
C ARG A 403 24.50 -19.65 -6.45
N THR A 404 25.70 -19.59 -5.89
CA THR A 404 25.85 -19.32 -4.46
C THR A 404 25.32 -17.92 -4.16
N TRP A 405 25.00 -17.64 -2.91
CA TRP A 405 24.42 -16.36 -2.52
C TRP A 405 25.31 -15.15 -2.91
N GLU A 406 26.62 -15.24 -2.65
CA GLU A 406 27.57 -14.17 -3.01
C GLU A 406 27.72 -14.01 -4.53
N GLN A 407 27.75 -15.14 -5.28
CA GLN A 407 27.75 -15.07 -6.73
C GLN A 407 26.49 -14.39 -7.26
N GLY A 408 25.32 -14.68 -6.67
CA GLY A 408 24.06 -14.06 -7.05
C GLY A 408 24.03 -12.56 -6.80
N LEU A 409 24.54 -12.08 -5.67
CA LEU A 409 24.71 -10.66 -5.38
C LEU A 409 25.59 -9.98 -6.44
N ALA A 410 26.75 -10.57 -6.74
CA ALA A 410 27.69 -10.04 -7.73
C ALA A 410 27.13 -10.03 -9.15
N ASP A 411 26.43 -11.10 -9.57
CA ASP A 411 25.84 -11.21 -10.91
C ASP A 411 24.73 -10.16 -11.10
N CYS A 412 23.89 -9.91 -10.08
CA CYS A 412 22.90 -8.84 -10.13
C CYS A 412 23.55 -7.45 -10.26
N ASN A 413 24.55 -7.14 -9.46
CA ASN A 413 25.24 -5.83 -9.51
C ASN A 413 25.98 -5.60 -10.83
N ASN A 414 26.39 -6.67 -11.53
CA ASN A 414 27.06 -6.59 -12.82
C ASN A 414 26.11 -6.66 -14.03
N LEU A 415 24.80 -6.87 -13.79
CA LEU A 415 23.81 -6.93 -14.85
C LEU A 415 23.62 -5.55 -15.50
N GLU A 416 23.61 -5.51 -16.81
CA GLU A 416 23.42 -4.31 -17.61
C GLU A 416 22.72 -4.61 -18.93
N SER A 417 22.19 -3.58 -19.58
CA SER A 417 21.56 -3.66 -20.91
C SER A 417 22.49 -4.31 -21.93
N GLY A 418 21.91 -5.10 -22.85
CA GLY A 418 22.64 -5.91 -23.82
C GLY A 418 22.87 -7.37 -23.40
N HIS A 419 22.55 -7.73 -22.16
CA HIS A 419 22.65 -9.08 -21.63
C HIS A 419 21.28 -9.65 -21.24
N TYR A 420 21.10 -10.96 -21.30
CA TYR A 420 19.86 -11.68 -20.86
C TYR A 420 18.55 -11.12 -21.45
N GLY A 421 18.59 -10.61 -22.68
CA GLY A 421 17.43 -10.03 -23.35
C GLY A 421 17.08 -8.59 -22.93
N LEU A 422 17.91 -7.94 -22.10
CA LEU A 422 17.73 -6.54 -21.70
C LEU A 422 18.10 -5.58 -22.85
N SER A 423 17.20 -4.63 -23.11
CA SER A 423 17.43 -3.46 -23.99
C SER A 423 16.96 -2.16 -23.33
N ASP A 424 16.91 -2.14 -22.00
CA ASP A 424 16.33 -1.13 -21.13
C ASP A 424 17.27 0.05 -20.80
N GLY A 425 18.50 0.04 -21.34
CA GLY A 425 19.52 1.07 -21.13
C GLY A 425 20.17 1.04 -19.73
N SER A 426 19.91 -0.01 -18.94
CA SER A 426 20.50 -0.16 -17.60
C SER A 426 22.01 -0.34 -17.64
N LYS A 427 22.68 0.07 -16.55
CA LYS A 427 24.11 -0.01 -16.32
C LYS A 427 24.39 -0.90 -15.12
N LYS A 428 25.66 -1.31 -14.96
CA LYS A 428 26.14 -1.98 -13.75
C LYS A 428 25.80 -1.17 -12.50
N GLY A 429 25.24 -1.83 -11.50
CA GLY A 429 24.77 -1.23 -10.26
C GLY A 429 23.30 -0.78 -10.28
N ASP A 430 22.62 -0.77 -11.45
CA ASP A 430 21.18 -0.46 -11.51
C ASP A 430 20.33 -1.64 -11.03
N TRP A 431 20.82 -2.87 -11.21
CA TRP A 431 20.18 -4.11 -10.82
C TRP A 431 20.74 -4.65 -9.51
N ARG A 432 19.92 -5.31 -8.74
CA ARG A 432 20.28 -5.93 -7.47
C ARG A 432 19.50 -7.22 -7.20
N MET A 433 19.99 -8.03 -6.29
CA MET A 433 19.21 -9.11 -5.71
C MET A 433 18.11 -8.50 -4.82
N PRO A 434 16.84 -8.90 -4.96
CA PRO A 434 15.74 -8.40 -4.13
C PRO A 434 15.96 -8.77 -2.65
N ASN A 435 15.50 -7.93 -1.73
CA ASN A 435 15.33 -8.37 -0.35
C ASN A 435 14.15 -9.34 -0.23
N ILE A 436 13.98 -9.98 0.92
CA ILE A 436 12.96 -11.03 1.05
C ILE A 436 11.53 -10.49 0.94
N ASN A 437 11.27 -9.27 1.43
CA ASN A 437 9.94 -8.67 1.33
C ASN A 437 9.60 -8.33 -0.12
N GLU A 438 10.56 -7.83 -0.90
CA GLU A 438 10.40 -7.58 -2.33
C GLU A 438 10.13 -8.87 -3.10
N LEU A 439 10.92 -9.90 -2.84
CA LEU A 439 10.75 -11.19 -3.53
C LEU A 439 9.39 -11.82 -3.23
N ARG A 440 8.94 -11.72 -1.98
CA ARG A 440 7.64 -12.19 -1.54
C ARG A 440 6.47 -11.36 -2.03
N SER A 441 6.69 -10.09 -2.34
CA SER A 441 5.64 -9.27 -2.93
C SER A 441 5.12 -9.81 -4.26
N LEU A 442 5.87 -10.67 -4.95
CA LEU A 442 5.41 -11.37 -6.16
C LEU A 442 4.38 -12.48 -5.88
N GLU A 443 4.29 -12.96 -4.64
CA GLU A 443 3.45 -14.10 -4.27
C GLU A 443 1.96 -13.82 -4.45
N ASP A 444 1.29 -14.79 -5.01
CA ASP A 444 -0.16 -14.94 -5.07
C ASP A 444 -0.53 -16.21 -4.29
N TYR A 445 -1.02 -16.02 -3.08
CA TYR A 445 -1.41 -17.13 -2.18
C TYR A 445 -2.66 -17.88 -2.64
N GLY A 446 -3.35 -17.40 -3.68
CA GLY A 446 -4.41 -18.11 -4.39
C GLY A 446 -3.89 -19.04 -5.48
N GLN A 447 -2.57 -18.98 -5.80
CA GLN A 447 -1.95 -19.75 -6.87
C GLN A 447 -0.85 -20.67 -6.35
N HIS A 448 -0.44 -21.61 -7.19
CA HIS A 448 0.73 -22.46 -6.97
C HIS A 448 1.29 -22.94 -8.32
N THR A 449 2.58 -23.22 -8.33
CA THR A 449 3.32 -23.81 -9.47
C THR A 449 3.23 -22.98 -10.76
N PRO A 450 3.64 -21.70 -10.75
CA PRO A 450 4.18 -20.90 -9.64
C PRO A 450 3.11 -20.21 -8.81
N ALA A 451 3.47 -19.78 -7.58
CA ALA A 451 2.65 -18.96 -6.71
C ALA A 451 2.71 -17.47 -7.13
N ILE A 452 2.40 -17.19 -8.38
CA ILE A 452 2.36 -15.87 -9.00
C ILE A 452 1.04 -15.70 -9.74
N THR A 453 0.54 -14.48 -9.81
CA THR A 453 -0.72 -14.15 -10.50
C THR A 453 -0.81 -14.79 -11.87
N LYS A 454 -1.91 -15.46 -12.13
CA LYS A 454 -2.16 -16.17 -13.37
C LYS A 454 -2.08 -15.22 -14.59
N GLY A 455 -1.40 -15.67 -15.65
CA GLY A 455 -1.22 -14.85 -16.87
C GLY A 455 -0.08 -13.81 -16.75
N HIS A 456 0.79 -13.90 -15.75
CA HIS A 456 1.98 -13.06 -15.64
C HIS A 456 2.90 -13.18 -16.86
N PRO A 457 3.64 -12.12 -17.26
CA PRO A 457 4.51 -12.13 -18.44
C PRO A 457 5.91 -12.73 -18.19
N PHE A 458 6.24 -13.15 -16.97
CA PHE A 458 7.56 -13.68 -16.63
C PHE A 458 7.84 -15.04 -17.28
N THR A 459 9.12 -15.31 -17.54
CA THR A 459 9.64 -16.58 -18.07
C THR A 459 10.56 -17.26 -17.03
N ASN A 460 10.76 -18.57 -17.15
CA ASN A 460 11.66 -19.37 -16.28
C ASN A 460 11.41 -19.30 -14.77
N VAL A 461 10.14 -19.09 -14.37
CA VAL A 461 9.77 -18.93 -12.95
C VAL A 461 9.23 -20.21 -12.29
N ARG A 462 9.09 -21.33 -13.02
CA ARG A 462 8.54 -22.56 -12.46
C ARG A 462 9.52 -23.24 -11.52
N HIS A 463 9.04 -23.59 -10.31
CA HIS A 463 9.78 -24.36 -9.29
C HIS A 463 11.14 -23.77 -8.88
N SER A 464 11.34 -22.48 -9.09
CA SER A 464 12.60 -21.84 -8.74
C SER A 464 12.71 -21.63 -7.23
N LEU A 465 13.85 -22.00 -6.66
CA LEU A 465 14.30 -21.50 -5.35
C LEU A 465 15.10 -20.23 -5.66
N CYS A 466 14.65 -19.08 -5.16
CA CYS A 466 15.25 -17.79 -5.48
C CYS A 466 15.87 -17.15 -4.24
N TRP A 467 17.19 -16.92 -4.26
CA TRP A 467 17.88 -16.17 -3.21
C TRP A 467 17.33 -14.76 -3.04
N SER A 468 17.21 -14.32 -1.80
CA SER A 468 17.08 -12.91 -1.45
C SER A 468 18.39 -12.36 -0.88
N SER A 469 18.57 -11.05 -0.92
CA SER A 469 19.74 -10.38 -0.32
C SER A 469 19.70 -10.32 1.21
N THR A 470 18.67 -10.89 1.84
CA THR A 470 18.42 -10.83 3.29
C THR A 470 19.05 -12.00 4.03
N THR A 471 19.99 -11.71 4.93
CA THR A 471 20.62 -12.70 5.81
C THR A 471 19.72 -13.09 6.98
N VAL A 472 19.88 -14.29 7.51
CA VAL A 472 19.27 -14.71 8.79
C VAL A 472 20.15 -14.22 9.94
N THR A 473 19.76 -13.13 10.61
CA THR A 473 20.61 -12.47 11.63
C THR A 473 20.95 -13.31 12.84
N SER A 474 20.13 -14.28 13.20
CA SER A 474 20.39 -15.25 14.29
C SER A 474 21.32 -16.38 13.88
N ALA A 475 21.54 -16.58 12.58
CA ALA A 475 22.44 -17.58 11.99
C ALA A 475 23.03 -17.00 10.69
N PRO A 476 24.02 -16.08 10.76
CA PRO A 476 24.39 -15.21 9.62
C PRO A 476 25.09 -15.92 8.45
N ASN A 477 25.49 -17.17 8.59
CA ASN A 477 25.92 -18.04 7.49
C ASN A 477 24.76 -18.54 6.62
N LEU A 478 23.50 -18.25 7.02
CA LEU A 478 22.30 -18.54 6.26
C LEU A 478 21.74 -17.28 5.61
N ALA A 479 21.12 -17.42 4.44
CA ALA A 479 20.34 -16.39 3.77
C ALA A 479 18.92 -16.88 3.47
N ARG A 480 17.98 -15.94 3.37
CA ARG A 480 16.58 -16.23 3.06
C ARG A 480 16.41 -16.44 1.57
N PHE A 481 15.52 -17.34 1.20
CA PHE A 481 15.10 -17.56 -0.17
C PHE A 481 13.60 -17.81 -0.27
N LEU A 482 13.05 -17.59 -1.45
CA LEU A 482 11.67 -17.90 -1.79
C LEU A 482 11.58 -19.17 -2.62
N PHE A 483 10.72 -20.10 -2.23
CA PHE A 483 10.28 -21.19 -3.10
C PHE A 483 9.05 -20.73 -3.90
N VAL A 484 9.27 -20.25 -5.11
CA VAL A 484 8.23 -19.69 -6.00
C VAL A 484 7.12 -20.69 -6.32
N GLY A 485 7.39 -21.99 -6.18
CA GLY A 485 6.41 -23.04 -6.48
C GLY A 485 5.18 -23.03 -5.58
N ILE A 486 5.35 -22.71 -4.30
CA ILE A 486 4.26 -22.72 -3.29
C ILE A 486 4.18 -21.43 -2.47
N GLY A 487 5.08 -20.46 -2.71
CA GLY A 487 5.10 -19.22 -1.94
C GLY A 487 5.71 -19.37 -0.53
N SER A 488 6.61 -20.32 -0.32
CA SER A 488 7.23 -20.54 1.01
C SER A 488 8.58 -19.84 1.10
N CYS A 489 8.74 -19.03 2.16
CA CYS A 489 10.00 -18.40 2.51
C CYS A 489 10.74 -19.24 3.56
N VAL A 490 11.97 -19.64 3.25
CA VAL A 490 12.83 -20.42 4.12
C VAL A 490 14.26 -19.90 4.05
N TRP A 491 15.21 -20.60 4.61
CA TRP A 491 16.65 -20.24 4.59
C TRP A 491 17.53 -21.44 4.37
N ASP A 492 18.70 -21.20 3.83
CA ASP A 492 19.74 -22.22 3.68
C ASP A 492 21.13 -21.58 3.73
N HIS A 493 22.16 -22.43 3.78
CA HIS A 493 23.56 -22.00 3.75
C HIS A 493 23.86 -21.20 2.48
N LYS A 494 24.55 -20.07 2.64
CA LYS A 494 24.95 -19.18 1.54
C LYS A 494 25.76 -19.86 0.45
N SER A 495 26.37 -21.01 0.75
CA SER A 495 27.12 -21.85 -0.21
C SER A 495 26.22 -22.72 -1.12
N VAL A 496 24.94 -22.86 -0.82
CA VAL A 496 24.00 -23.61 -1.67
C VAL A 496 23.73 -22.87 -2.97
N HIS A 497 23.51 -23.61 -4.04
CA HIS A 497 23.24 -23.05 -5.36
C HIS A 497 21.75 -22.95 -5.63
N MET A 498 21.23 -21.74 -5.78
CA MET A 498 19.82 -21.43 -6.09
C MET A 498 19.70 -20.42 -7.23
N GLY A 499 18.50 -20.26 -7.78
CA GLY A 499 18.19 -19.22 -8.75
C GLY A 499 18.31 -17.82 -8.16
N VAL A 500 18.41 -16.83 -9.02
CA VAL A 500 18.47 -15.41 -8.65
C VAL A 500 17.57 -14.63 -9.61
N TRP A 501 16.68 -13.80 -9.06
CA TRP A 501 15.74 -13.02 -9.84
C TRP A 501 16.00 -11.52 -9.63
N PRO A 502 16.72 -10.86 -10.57
CA PRO A 502 17.09 -9.47 -10.41
C PRO A 502 15.91 -8.50 -10.40
N VAL A 503 16.06 -7.46 -9.59
CA VAL A 503 15.09 -6.36 -9.45
C VAL A 503 15.81 -5.02 -9.47
N ARG A 504 15.09 -3.95 -9.88
CA ARG A 504 15.51 -2.56 -9.74
C ARG A 504 14.34 -1.68 -9.33
N GLY A 505 14.62 -0.42 -8.96
CA GLY A 505 13.61 0.49 -8.41
C GLY A 505 13.31 0.15 -6.94
N GLY A 506 12.16 0.62 -6.46
CA GLY A 506 11.78 0.58 -5.05
C GLY A 506 12.33 1.80 -4.30
N LYS A 507 11.58 2.30 -3.31
CA LYS A 507 11.95 3.44 -2.45
C LYS A 507 12.24 2.96 -1.05
#